data_323e888c519af2b794e810e46e9bf989
#
_entry.id   323e888c519af2b794e810e46e9bf989
#
_cell.length_a   1.000
_cell.length_b   1.000
_cell.length_c   1.000
_cell.angle_alpha   90.00
_cell.angle_beta   90.00
_cell.angle_gamma   90.00
#
_symmetry.space_group_name_H-M   'P 1'
#
loop_
_entity.id
_entity.type
_entity.pdbx_description
1 polymer ?
#
loop_
_entity_poly.entity_id
_entity_poly.type
_entity_poly.pdbx_seq_one_letter_code
_entity_poly.pdbx_strand_id
1 'polypeptide(L)'
;DAPIVKKIQSFAYKNSLKETDRATYQAMEALIHNLNTMNSRAGAQTPFSSINYGTDTSIEGRLVIKNILLAEEAGLGNGETPIFPIHIFKIKEGVNFDPDDPNYDLFKLACRVSAKRLFPNFSFIDAPFNLQYYKEGNPDTEIAYMGCRTRVIGNAYDPTREIVTGRGNLSFTTINLPRLGIKAQRNIGAFFDSLDELMDLCIDQLMHRFKIQCSKRVRNYPFLMGQGIWLDSEKLTADDTLEEVLKHGTLSVGFIGLAECLKVLTGKHHGESEEARELGLEIISRMRARMDEETKRTGLNFSLLATPAEGLSGRFVKMD
;
A
#
# COMPACT_ATOMS: atom_id res chain seq x y z
N ASP A 1 -45.66 -28.74 20.91
CA ASP A 1 -45.04 -27.39 20.94
C ASP A 1 -43.58 -27.34 20.51
N ALA A 2 -42.74 -28.32 20.90
CA ALA A 2 -41.33 -28.34 20.53
C ALA A 2 -41.03 -28.30 19.00
N PRO A 3 -41.77 -29.01 18.13
CA PRO A 3 -41.56 -28.96 16.68
C PRO A 3 -41.88 -27.59 16.08
N ILE A 4 -42.88 -26.89 16.60
CA ILE A 4 -43.31 -25.56 16.12
C ILE A 4 -42.27 -24.53 16.50
N VAL A 5 -41.77 -24.58 17.76
CA VAL A 5 -40.73 -23.68 18.24
C VAL A 5 -39.44 -23.84 17.40
N LYS A 6 -39.00 -25.07 17.12
CA LYS A 6 -37.85 -25.33 16.23
C LYS A 6 -38.06 -24.78 14.82
N LYS A 7 -39.25 -24.87 14.26
CA LYS A 7 -39.59 -24.32 12.93
C LYS A 7 -39.48 -22.77 12.94
N ILE A 8 -40.03 -22.15 13.98
CA ILE A 8 -39.96 -20.68 14.13
C ILE A 8 -38.52 -20.22 14.30
N GLN A 9 -37.74 -20.89 15.16
CA GLN A 9 -36.32 -20.58 15.33
C GLN A 9 -35.53 -20.74 14.03
N SER A 10 -35.75 -21.86 13.29
CA SER A 10 -35.09 -22.06 12.01
C SER A 10 -35.47 -21.00 10.96
N PHE A 11 -36.77 -20.60 10.91
CA PHE A 11 -37.23 -19.54 10.04
C PHE A 11 -36.61 -18.20 10.42
N ALA A 12 -36.65 -17.83 11.70
CA ALA A 12 -36.04 -16.58 12.20
C ALA A 12 -34.55 -16.51 11.89
N TYR A 13 -33.81 -17.60 12.14
CA TYR A 13 -32.40 -17.69 11.83
C TYR A 13 -32.10 -17.52 10.34
N LYS A 14 -32.80 -18.26 9.46
CA LYS A 14 -32.63 -18.13 8.02
C LYS A 14 -32.95 -16.73 7.50
N ASN A 15 -33.99 -16.11 8.05
CA ASN A 15 -34.37 -14.76 7.67
C ASN A 15 -33.36 -13.72 8.17
N SER A 16 -32.86 -13.87 9.39
CA SER A 16 -31.82 -12.97 9.91
C SER A 16 -30.53 -13.07 9.07
N LEU A 17 -30.08 -14.26 8.67
CA LEU A 17 -28.94 -14.43 7.80
C LEU A 17 -29.11 -13.72 6.46
N LYS A 18 -30.30 -13.85 5.86
CA LYS A 18 -30.61 -13.18 4.59
C LYS A 18 -30.61 -11.66 4.71
N GLU A 19 -31.21 -11.14 5.78
CA GLU A 19 -31.24 -9.69 6.04
C GLU A 19 -29.83 -9.14 6.38
N THR A 20 -29.04 -9.90 7.12
CA THR A 20 -27.64 -9.54 7.42
C THR A 20 -26.81 -9.50 6.13
N ASP A 21 -26.93 -10.52 5.25
CA ASP A 21 -26.22 -10.55 3.97
C ASP A 21 -26.58 -9.34 3.09
N ARG A 22 -27.89 -9.04 3.01
CA ARG A 22 -28.38 -7.86 2.28
C ARG A 22 -27.85 -6.54 2.85
N ALA A 23 -27.91 -6.38 4.17
CA ALA A 23 -27.43 -5.18 4.84
C ALA A 23 -25.91 -5.01 4.67
N THR A 24 -25.15 -6.11 4.74
CA THR A 24 -23.71 -6.11 4.48
C THR A 24 -23.41 -5.70 3.04
N TYR A 25 -24.11 -6.25 2.05
CA TYR A 25 -23.95 -5.85 0.65
C TYR A 25 -24.20 -4.36 0.45
N GLN A 26 -25.32 -3.84 1.00
CA GLN A 26 -25.65 -2.42 0.88
C GLN A 26 -24.60 -1.52 1.55
N ALA A 27 -24.03 -1.94 2.69
CA ALA A 27 -22.96 -1.21 3.34
C ALA A 27 -21.68 -1.18 2.47
N MET A 28 -21.32 -2.29 1.83
CA MET A 28 -20.15 -2.37 0.93
C MET A 28 -20.37 -1.56 -0.34
N GLU A 29 -21.56 -1.61 -0.92
CA GLU A 29 -21.95 -0.78 -2.06
C GLU A 29 -21.86 0.72 -1.71
N ALA A 30 -22.40 1.13 -0.56
CA ALA A 30 -22.30 2.50 -0.07
C ALA A 30 -20.85 2.94 0.17
N LEU A 31 -20.01 2.06 0.71
CA LEU A 31 -18.57 2.32 0.90
C LEU A 31 -17.89 2.63 -0.44
N ILE A 32 -18.10 1.78 -1.46
CA ILE A 32 -17.50 1.97 -2.78
C ILE A 32 -18.01 3.27 -3.41
N HIS A 33 -19.33 3.51 -3.40
CA HIS A 33 -19.88 4.75 -3.95
C HIS A 33 -19.35 6.00 -3.25
N ASN A 34 -19.29 6.02 -1.92
CA ASN A 34 -18.80 7.15 -1.15
C ASN A 34 -17.32 7.46 -1.45
N LEU A 35 -16.47 6.44 -1.54
CA LEU A 35 -15.04 6.62 -1.81
C LEU A 35 -14.77 7.13 -3.23
N ASN A 36 -15.70 6.97 -4.17
CA ASN A 36 -15.57 7.45 -5.54
C ASN A 36 -16.27 8.80 -5.81
N THR A 37 -17.16 9.23 -4.91
CA THR A 37 -17.98 10.45 -5.11
C THR A 37 -17.71 11.53 -4.06
N MET A 38 -17.18 11.15 -2.90
CA MET A 38 -16.89 12.07 -1.81
C MET A 38 -15.57 12.80 -2.05
N ASN A 39 -15.55 14.09 -1.74
CA ASN A 39 -14.33 14.88 -1.75
C ASN A 39 -13.67 14.88 -0.36
N SER A 40 -12.41 14.46 -0.30
CA SER A 40 -11.65 14.41 0.96
C SER A 40 -11.17 15.77 1.45
N ARG A 41 -11.06 16.73 0.53
CA ARG A 41 -10.65 18.13 0.81
C ARG A 41 -11.03 19.08 -0.29
N ALA A 42 -10.83 20.40 -0.06
CA ALA A 42 -10.99 21.41 -1.09
C ALA A 42 -10.14 21.10 -2.35
N GLY A 43 -10.71 21.33 -3.53
CA GLY A 43 -10.09 21.00 -4.81
C GLY A 43 -10.59 19.68 -5.43
N ALA A 44 -11.73 19.15 -4.96
CA ALA A 44 -12.41 17.99 -5.52
C ALA A 44 -11.52 16.70 -5.56
N GLN A 45 -10.64 16.53 -4.59
CA GLN A 45 -9.83 15.32 -4.48
C GLN A 45 -10.61 14.22 -3.77
N THR A 46 -10.79 13.07 -4.43
CA THR A 46 -11.36 11.86 -3.82
C THR A 46 -10.43 11.27 -2.76
N PRO A 47 -10.96 10.55 -1.73
CA PRO A 47 -10.13 9.89 -0.73
C PRO A 47 -9.32 8.76 -1.37
N PHE A 48 -7.99 8.90 -1.39
CA PHE A 48 -7.10 7.83 -1.83
C PHE A 48 -7.04 6.75 -0.75
N SER A 49 -7.73 5.65 -0.96
CA SER A 49 -7.96 4.60 0.03
C SER A 49 -7.62 3.23 -0.53
N SER A 50 -7.24 2.31 0.35
CA SER A 50 -7.02 0.90 0.02
C SER A 50 -7.55 0.01 1.15
N ILE A 51 -7.95 -1.20 0.82
CA ILE A 51 -8.38 -2.22 1.77
C ILE A 51 -7.65 -3.53 1.50
N ASN A 52 -7.30 -4.23 2.57
CA ASN A 52 -6.62 -5.52 2.53
C ASN A 52 -7.51 -6.57 3.19
N TYR A 53 -7.78 -7.69 2.52
CA TYR A 53 -8.67 -8.73 2.99
C TYR A 53 -8.39 -10.07 2.30
N GLY A 54 -9.07 -11.15 2.68
CA GLY A 54 -9.00 -12.46 2.04
C GLY A 54 -8.69 -13.61 3.00
N THR A 55 -8.01 -13.35 4.11
CA THR A 55 -7.51 -14.38 5.04
C THR A 55 -8.44 -14.69 6.21
N ASP A 56 -9.45 -13.88 6.49
CA ASP A 56 -10.42 -14.15 7.54
C ASP A 56 -11.38 -15.28 7.15
N THR A 57 -11.34 -16.38 7.90
CA THR A 57 -12.17 -17.58 7.69
C THR A 57 -13.41 -17.63 8.59
N SER A 58 -13.63 -16.63 9.44
CA SER A 58 -14.85 -16.53 10.23
C SER A 58 -16.08 -16.35 9.34
N ILE A 59 -17.26 -16.71 9.84
CA ILE A 59 -18.51 -16.55 9.09
C ILE A 59 -18.75 -15.08 8.73
N GLU A 60 -18.45 -14.18 9.65
CA GLU A 60 -18.60 -12.75 9.51
C GLU A 60 -17.59 -12.17 8.50
N GLY A 61 -16.32 -12.56 8.63
CA GLY A 61 -15.25 -12.13 7.72
C GLY A 61 -15.50 -12.60 6.28
N ARG A 62 -15.89 -13.85 6.10
CA ARG A 62 -16.28 -14.39 4.79
C ARG A 62 -17.48 -13.65 4.18
N LEU A 63 -18.46 -13.28 5.02
CA LEU A 63 -19.63 -12.51 4.58
C LEU A 63 -19.21 -11.12 4.07
N VAL A 64 -18.34 -10.44 4.78
CA VAL A 64 -17.80 -9.13 4.37
C VAL A 64 -16.97 -9.26 3.09
N ILE A 65 -16.05 -10.22 3.01
CA ILE A 65 -15.22 -10.46 1.82
C ILE A 65 -16.08 -10.73 0.59
N LYS A 66 -17.10 -11.60 0.72
CA LYS A 66 -18.03 -11.89 -0.37
C LYS A 66 -18.74 -10.62 -0.86
N ASN A 67 -19.29 -9.86 0.06
CA ASN A 67 -20.13 -8.71 -0.29
C ASN A 67 -19.33 -7.52 -0.84
N ILE A 68 -18.10 -7.28 -0.36
CA ILE A 68 -17.26 -6.24 -0.95
C ILE A 68 -16.83 -6.60 -2.38
N LEU A 69 -16.54 -7.87 -2.65
CA LEU A 69 -16.22 -8.35 -4.00
C LEU A 69 -17.43 -8.24 -4.94
N LEU A 70 -18.64 -8.58 -4.48
CA LEU A 70 -19.84 -8.45 -5.28
C LEU A 70 -20.20 -6.99 -5.56
N ALA A 71 -20.01 -6.10 -4.60
CA ALA A 71 -20.25 -4.66 -4.79
C ALA A 71 -19.23 -4.06 -5.77
N GLU A 72 -17.97 -4.46 -5.71
CA GLU A 72 -16.94 -4.08 -6.69
C GLU A 72 -17.31 -4.62 -8.09
N GLU A 73 -17.76 -5.86 -8.20
CA GLU A 73 -18.18 -6.45 -9.47
C GLU A 73 -19.35 -5.70 -10.10
N ALA A 74 -20.32 -5.25 -9.29
CA ALA A 74 -21.45 -4.45 -9.76
C ALA A 74 -21.00 -3.11 -10.35
N GLY A 75 -20.04 -2.46 -9.73
CA GLY A 75 -19.53 -1.15 -10.16
C GLY A 75 -20.38 0.02 -9.65
N LEU A 76 -20.12 1.20 -10.20
CA LEU A 76 -20.89 2.41 -9.90
C LEU A 76 -22.22 2.46 -10.67
N GLY A 77 -22.98 3.53 -10.53
CA GLY A 77 -24.37 3.69 -10.95
C GLY A 77 -24.76 3.14 -12.33
N ASN A 78 -23.92 3.34 -13.37
CA ASN A 78 -24.14 2.75 -14.71
C ASN A 78 -23.23 1.55 -14.98
N GLY A 79 -22.58 0.98 -13.96
CA GLY A 79 -21.67 -0.13 -14.08
C GLY A 79 -20.21 0.30 -14.40
N GLU A 80 -19.85 1.56 -14.17
CA GLU A 80 -18.47 2.03 -14.31
C GLU A 80 -17.59 1.32 -13.28
N THR A 81 -16.30 1.11 -13.64
CA THR A 81 -15.31 0.53 -12.73
C THR A 81 -14.97 1.54 -11.64
N PRO A 82 -15.11 1.19 -10.34
CA PRO A 82 -14.66 2.03 -9.24
C PRO A 82 -13.14 2.20 -9.27
N ILE A 83 -12.66 3.34 -8.81
CA ILE A 83 -11.21 3.60 -8.66
C ILE A 83 -10.79 3.32 -7.22
N PHE A 84 -11.65 3.61 -6.25
CA PHE A 84 -11.41 3.43 -4.83
C PHE A 84 -12.52 2.60 -4.14
N PRO A 85 -12.14 1.89 -3.08
CA PRO A 85 -10.80 1.67 -2.57
C PRO A 85 -9.97 0.78 -3.51
N ILE A 86 -8.64 0.90 -3.46
CA ILE A 86 -7.77 -0.10 -4.10
C ILE A 86 -7.89 -1.39 -3.31
N HIS A 87 -8.35 -2.46 -3.94
CA HIS A 87 -8.55 -3.75 -3.32
C HIS A 87 -7.29 -4.60 -3.38
N ILE A 88 -6.87 -5.13 -2.22
CA ILE A 88 -5.76 -6.09 -2.09
C ILE A 88 -6.32 -7.37 -1.49
N PHE A 89 -6.41 -8.42 -2.30
CA PHE A 89 -6.81 -9.75 -1.87
C PHE A 89 -5.57 -10.54 -1.46
N LYS A 90 -5.50 -10.96 -0.19
CA LYS A 90 -4.38 -11.72 0.36
C LYS A 90 -4.58 -13.20 0.11
N ILE A 91 -3.54 -13.86 -0.41
CA ILE A 91 -3.51 -15.30 -0.71
C ILE A 91 -2.55 -15.97 0.27
N LYS A 92 -3.00 -17.05 0.89
CA LYS A 92 -2.25 -17.85 1.85
C LYS A 92 -2.59 -19.33 1.72
N GLU A 93 -1.56 -20.19 1.72
CA GLU A 93 -1.72 -21.64 1.78
C GLU A 93 -2.51 -22.05 3.04
N GLY A 94 -3.39 -23.05 2.89
CA GLY A 94 -4.28 -23.51 3.95
C GLY A 94 -5.46 -22.56 4.27
N VAL A 95 -5.58 -21.44 3.58
CA VAL A 95 -6.67 -20.45 3.77
C VAL A 95 -7.52 -20.27 2.52
N ASN A 96 -6.89 -20.01 1.37
CA ASN A 96 -7.61 -19.72 0.13
C ASN A 96 -6.83 -20.05 -1.16
N PHE A 97 -5.68 -20.73 -1.06
CA PHE A 97 -4.83 -21.04 -2.20
C PHE A 97 -5.28 -22.34 -2.91
N ASP A 98 -5.53 -23.41 -2.14
CA ASP A 98 -5.89 -24.73 -2.66
C ASP A 98 -7.41 -24.94 -2.71
N PRO A 99 -7.90 -25.84 -3.60
CA PRO A 99 -9.34 -26.11 -3.76
C PRO A 99 -10.09 -26.51 -2.49
N ASP A 100 -9.41 -27.15 -1.54
CA ASP A 100 -9.98 -27.62 -0.26
C ASP A 100 -9.89 -26.59 0.87
N ASP A 101 -9.28 -25.44 0.61
CA ASP A 101 -9.15 -24.37 1.60
C ASP A 101 -10.49 -23.68 1.90
N PRO A 102 -10.70 -23.22 3.15
CA PRO A 102 -11.98 -22.66 3.60
C PRO A 102 -12.45 -21.43 2.83
N ASN A 103 -11.55 -20.62 2.27
CA ASN A 103 -11.85 -19.40 1.51
C ASN A 103 -11.54 -19.53 0.01
N TYR A 104 -11.34 -20.73 -0.52
CA TYR A 104 -11.03 -20.92 -1.94
C TYR A 104 -12.17 -20.43 -2.87
N ASP A 105 -13.41 -20.56 -2.46
CA ASP A 105 -14.56 -20.03 -3.18
C ASP A 105 -14.50 -18.50 -3.31
N LEU A 106 -14.02 -17.82 -2.27
CA LEU A 106 -13.82 -16.36 -2.28
C LEU A 106 -12.62 -15.96 -3.16
N PHE A 107 -11.57 -16.78 -3.21
CA PHE A 107 -10.47 -16.57 -4.15
C PHE A 107 -10.93 -16.68 -5.60
N LYS A 108 -11.74 -17.68 -5.93
CA LYS A 108 -12.36 -17.78 -7.28
C LYS A 108 -13.24 -16.57 -7.61
N LEU A 109 -14.00 -16.10 -6.63
CA LEU A 109 -14.78 -14.87 -6.78
C LEU A 109 -13.88 -13.67 -7.04
N ALA A 110 -12.80 -13.51 -6.26
CA ALA A 110 -11.83 -12.44 -6.44
C ALA A 110 -11.18 -12.45 -7.84
N CYS A 111 -10.79 -13.62 -8.35
CA CYS A 111 -10.28 -13.77 -9.72
C CYS A 111 -11.32 -13.33 -10.78
N ARG A 112 -12.58 -13.70 -10.61
CA ARG A 112 -13.67 -13.30 -11.51
C ARG A 112 -13.86 -11.79 -11.52
N VAL A 113 -13.85 -11.17 -10.33
CA VAL A 113 -14.00 -9.72 -10.17
C VAL A 113 -12.81 -8.99 -10.78
N SER A 114 -11.60 -9.45 -10.51
CA SER A 114 -10.37 -8.87 -11.05
C SER A 114 -10.35 -8.92 -12.59
N ALA A 115 -10.80 -10.03 -13.18
CA ALA A 115 -10.90 -10.15 -14.64
C ALA A 115 -11.88 -9.12 -15.26
N LYS A 116 -12.89 -8.70 -14.51
CA LYS A 116 -13.92 -7.74 -14.98
C LYS A 116 -13.56 -6.29 -14.66
N ARG A 117 -12.94 -6.04 -13.49
CA ARG A 117 -12.77 -4.70 -12.91
C ARG A 117 -11.31 -4.25 -12.76
N LEU A 118 -10.33 -5.11 -13.05
CA LEU A 118 -8.89 -4.95 -12.77
C LEU A 118 -8.52 -4.98 -11.29
N PHE A 119 -9.48 -5.00 -10.39
CA PHE A 119 -9.33 -5.21 -8.95
C PHE A 119 -10.12 -6.45 -8.51
N PRO A 120 -9.70 -7.13 -7.42
CA PRO A 120 -8.55 -6.84 -6.55
C PRO A 120 -7.19 -7.17 -7.18
N ASN A 121 -6.13 -6.50 -6.68
CA ASN A 121 -4.76 -6.97 -6.80
C ASN A 121 -4.53 -8.12 -5.81
N PHE A 122 -3.57 -8.99 -6.10
CA PHE A 122 -3.29 -10.16 -5.25
C PHE A 122 -1.96 -9.99 -4.51
N SER A 123 -1.97 -10.33 -3.21
CA SER A 123 -0.79 -10.34 -2.35
C SER A 123 -0.54 -11.73 -1.83
N PHE A 124 0.62 -12.32 -2.12
CA PHE A 124 1.01 -13.65 -1.67
C PHE A 124 1.71 -13.56 -0.32
N ILE A 125 1.02 -13.99 0.75
CA ILE A 125 1.54 -13.94 2.12
C ILE A 125 2.75 -14.89 2.27
N ASP A 126 2.70 -16.03 1.61
CA ASP A 126 3.74 -17.08 1.70
C ASP A 126 4.99 -16.78 0.86
N ALA A 127 5.02 -15.66 0.14
CA ALA A 127 6.23 -15.22 -0.55
C ALA A 127 7.37 -14.98 0.46
N PRO A 128 8.62 -15.45 0.21
CA PRO A 128 9.72 -15.38 1.18
C PRO A 128 9.96 -13.98 1.75
N PHE A 129 9.80 -12.94 0.92
CA PHE A 129 9.96 -11.55 1.35
C PHE A 129 8.82 -11.03 2.23
N ASN A 130 7.71 -11.76 2.34
CA ASN A 130 6.60 -11.46 3.25
C ASN A 130 6.69 -12.34 4.51
N LEU A 131 6.99 -13.63 4.35
CA LEU A 131 7.10 -14.59 5.46
C LEU A 131 8.14 -14.22 6.50
N GLN A 132 9.23 -13.53 6.12
CA GLN A 132 10.28 -13.14 7.06
C GLN A 132 9.77 -12.29 8.24
N TYR A 133 8.64 -11.62 8.11
CA TYR A 133 8.03 -10.79 9.14
C TYR A 133 6.82 -11.44 9.81
N TYR A 134 6.21 -12.40 9.15
CA TYR A 134 4.98 -13.04 9.62
C TYR A 134 5.23 -13.89 10.88
N LYS A 135 4.40 -13.67 11.90
CA LYS A 135 4.39 -14.46 13.14
C LYS A 135 3.00 -15.07 13.30
N GLU A 136 2.93 -16.39 13.29
CA GLU A 136 1.66 -17.10 13.46
C GLU A 136 0.96 -16.67 14.75
N GLY A 137 -0.35 -16.46 14.67
CA GLY A 137 -1.16 -15.99 15.81
C GLY A 137 -1.04 -14.48 16.10
N ASN A 138 -0.22 -13.73 15.35
CA ASN A 138 -0.13 -12.29 15.49
C ASN A 138 -0.56 -11.59 14.18
N PRO A 139 -1.83 -11.17 14.04
CA PRO A 139 -2.35 -10.56 12.82
C PRO A 139 -1.68 -9.21 12.47
N ASP A 140 -1.09 -8.51 13.42
CA ASP A 140 -0.39 -7.24 13.17
C ASP A 140 0.88 -7.43 12.31
N THR A 141 1.43 -8.65 12.27
CA THR A 141 2.58 -9.01 11.44
C THR A 141 2.19 -9.53 10.06
N GLU A 142 0.91 -9.72 9.79
CA GLU A 142 0.42 -10.09 8.46
C GLU A 142 0.57 -8.90 7.52
N ILE A 143 1.22 -9.15 6.38
CA ILE A 143 1.50 -8.07 5.43
C ILE A 143 0.23 -7.35 4.97
N ALA A 144 0.30 -6.03 4.91
CA ALA A 144 -0.72 -5.18 4.30
C ALA A 144 -0.07 -4.13 3.40
N TYR A 145 -0.80 -3.72 2.38
CA TYR A 145 -0.35 -2.72 1.42
C TYR A 145 -1.14 -1.42 1.60
N MET A 146 -0.43 -0.31 1.46
CA MET A 146 -1.02 1.02 1.33
C MET A 146 -1.07 1.38 -0.16
N GLY A 147 -2.25 1.76 -0.65
CA GLY A 147 -2.45 1.93 -2.08
C GLY A 147 -2.22 0.60 -2.81
N CYS A 148 -1.62 0.65 -4.00
CA CYS A 148 -1.49 -0.54 -4.84
C CYS A 148 -0.20 -1.34 -4.65
N ARG A 149 0.87 -0.79 -4.02
CA ARG A 149 2.22 -1.41 -4.03
C ARG A 149 3.05 -1.19 -2.79
N THR A 150 2.74 -0.20 -1.98
CA THR A 150 3.59 0.15 -0.85
C THR A 150 3.26 -0.72 0.34
N ARG A 151 4.25 -1.39 0.89
CA ARG A 151 4.15 -2.10 2.16
C ARG A 151 5.07 -1.47 3.19
N VAL A 152 4.63 -1.42 4.42
CA VAL A 152 5.39 -0.94 5.57
C VAL A 152 5.32 -2.00 6.65
N ILE A 153 6.45 -2.59 7.01
CA ILE A 153 6.52 -3.59 8.07
C ILE A 153 7.80 -3.46 8.91
N GLY A 154 8.98 -3.40 8.32
CA GLY A 154 10.23 -3.14 9.04
C GLY A 154 10.17 -1.83 9.81
N ASN A 155 10.68 -1.79 11.04
CA ASN A 155 10.68 -0.61 11.90
C ASN A 155 12.06 -0.41 12.52
N ALA A 156 12.90 0.38 11.87
CA ALA A 156 14.27 0.65 12.35
C ALA A 156 14.28 1.46 13.65
N TYR A 157 13.28 2.32 13.86
CA TYR A 157 13.12 3.06 15.10
C TYR A 157 12.76 2.17 16.29
N ASP A 158 11.89 1.17 16.05
CA ASP A 158 11.51 0.18 17.07
C ASP A 158 11.47 -1.23 16.47
N PRO A 159 12.62 -1.93 16.43
CA PRO A 159 12.70 -3.27 15.87
C PRO A 159 11.89 -4.33 16.61
N THR A 160 11.34 -4.01 17.80
CA THR A 160 10.47 -4.93 18.55
C THR A 160 9.03 -4.92 18.02
N ARG A 161 8.66 -3.88 17.26
CA ARG A 161 7.33 -3.70 16.68
C ARG A 161 7.40 -3.56 15.15
N GLU A 162 7.74 -4.66 14.49
CA GLU A 162 7.66 -4.80 13.04
C GLU A 162 6.24 -5.21 12.64
N ILE A 163 5.34 -4.25 12.71
CA ILE A 163 3.90 -4.37 12.44
C ILE A 163 3.47 -3.41 11.33
N VAL A 164 2.33 -3.67 10.73
CA VAL A 164 1.77 -2.81 9.67
C VAL A 164 0.77 -1.78 10.20
N THR A 165 0.09 -2.09 11.31
CA THR A 165 -0.98 -1.27 11.89
C THR A 165 -0.43 0.02 12.50
N GLY A 166 -1.14 1.12 12.29
CA GLY A 166 -0.84 2.42 12.91
C GLY A 166 0.42 3.10 12.36
N ARG A 167 0.91 2.71 11.19
CA ARG A 167 2.10 3.25 10.55
C ARG A 167 1.77 3.73 9.14
N GLY A 168 2.66 4.53 8.54
CA GLY A 168 2.42 5.04 7.19
C GLY A 168 3.63 5.70 6.56
N ASN A 169 3.50 6.06 5.28
CA ASN A 169 4.47 6.89 4.58
C ASN A 169 4.26 8.34 4.97
N LEU A 170 5.32 8.99 5.42
CA LEU A 170 5.31 10.41 5.77
C LEU A 170 5.53 11.29 4.55
N SER A 171 6.50 10.92 3.73
CA SER A 171 6.90 11.68 2.57
C SER A 171 7.70 10.83 1.60
N PHE A 172 7.60 11.17 0.31
CA PHE A 172 8.49 10.63 -0.71
C PHE A 172 8.89 11.71 -1.70
N THR A 173 10.03 11.49 -2.37
CA THR A 173 10.55 12.32 -3.46
C THR A 173 11.02 11.41 -4.58
N THR A 174 10.66 11.71 -5.84
CA THR A 174 10.91 10.83 -6.98
C THR A 174 11.99 11.38 -7.89
N ILE A 175 12.98 10.55 -8.22
CA ILE A 175 14.07 10.83 -9.16
C ILE A 175 13.65 10.48 -10.58
N ASN A 176 13.90 11.40 -11.52
CA ASN A 176 13.76 11.19 -12.96
C ASN A 176 15.06 10.57 -13.51
N LEU A 177 15.14 9.23 -13.55
CA LEU A 177 16.31 8.52 -14.07
C LEU A 177 16.59 8.81 -15.56
N PRO A 178 15.58 8.86 -16.47
CA PRO A 178 15.78 9.21 -17.86
C PRO A 178 16.53 10.54 -18.03
N ARG A 179 16.15 11.56 -17.28
CA ARG A 179 16.79 12.88 -17.33
C ARG A 179 18.27 12.81 -16.93
N LEU A 180 18.60 12.01 -15.91
CA LEU A 180 20.00 11.78 -15.53
C LEU A 180 20.76 11.09 -16.65
N GLY A 181 20.18 10.04 -17.25
CA GLY A 181 20.77 9.34 -18.38
C GLY A 181 21.05 10.26 -19.58
N ILE A 182 20.07 11.12 -19.93
CA ILE A 182 20.21 12.10 -21.01
C ILE A 182 21.37 13.07 -20.74
N LYS A 183 21.43 13.62 -19.52
CA LYS A 183 22.49 14.54 -19.11
C LYS A 183 23.86 13.90 -19.07
N ALA A 184 23.95 12.66 -18.69
CA ALA A 184 25.20 11.91 -18.64
C ALA A 184 25.81 11.58 -20.00
N GLN A 185 25.05 11.70 -21.11
CA GLN A 185 25.55 11.49 -22.50
C GLN A 185 26.31 10.17 -22.66
N ARG A 186 25.78 9.07 -22.12
CA ARG A 186 26.38 7.73 -22.08
C ARG A 186 27.65 7.61 -21.20
N ASN A 187 28.02 8.60 -20.44
CA ASN A 187 29.07 8.48 -19.45
C ASN A 187 28.50 7.91 -18.15
N ILE A 188 28.78 6.62 -17.93
CA ILE A 188 28.24 5.89 -16.75
C ILE A 188 28.79 6.48 -15.44
N GLY A 189 30.07 6.91 -15.38
CA GLY A 189 30.64 7.55 -14.20
C GLY A 189 29.90 8.85 -13.84
N ALA A 190 29.74 9.75 -14.82
CA ALA A 190 29.01 11.01 -14.63
C ALA A 190 27.52 10.78 -14.27
N PHE A 191 26.93 9.69 -14.75
CA PHE A 191 25.58 9.31 -14.35
C PHE A 191 25.51 8.97 -12.85
N PHE A 192 26.42 8.12 -12.36
CA PHE A 192 26.45 7.74 -10.95
C PHE A 192 26.80 8.92 -10.02
N ASP A 193 27.73 9.78 -10.40
CA ASP A 193 28.05 10.99 -9.64
C ASP A 193 26.79 11.89 -9.49
N SER A 194 26.07 12.12 -10.58
CA SER A 194 24.83 12.92 -10.56
C SER A 194 23.70 12.21 -9.80
N LEU A 195 23.65 10.87 -9.83
CA LEU A 195 22.68 10.10 -9.06
C LEU A 195 22.91 10.26 -7.56
N ASP A 196 24.17 10.14 -7.10
CA ASP A 196 24.53 10.29 -5.70
C ASP A 196 24.23 11.70 -5.17
N GLU A 197 24.60 12.75 -5.91
CA GLU A 197 24.26 14.13 -5.56
C GLU A 197 22.73 14.34 -5.44
N LEU A 198 21.97 13.72 -6.33
CA LEU A 198 20.51 13.85 -6.31
C LEU A 198 19.89 13.02 -5.18
N MET A 199 20.47 11.87 -4.84
CA MET A 199 20.06 11.09 -3.67
C MET A 199 20.25 11.89 -2.37
N ASP A 200 21.39 12.54 -2.20
CA ASP A 200 21.66 13.39 -1.04
C ASP A 200 20.68 14.56 -0.95
N LEU A 201 20.39 15.23 -2.06
CA LEU A 201 19.38 16.28 -2.10
C LEU A 201 17.97 15.77 -1.74
N CYS A 202 17.61 14.58 -2.19
CA CYS A 202 16.32 13.96 -1.84
C CYS A 202 16.24 13.64 -0.35
N ILE A 203 17.31 13.12 0.25
CA ILE A 203 17.41 12.83 1.69
C ILE A 203 17.27 14.13 2.50
N ASP A 204 18.00 15.17 2.13
CA ASP A 204 17.93 16.47 2.81
C ASP A 204 16.51 17.05 2.75
N GLN A 205 15.86 16.95 1.61
CA GLN A 205 14.47 17.40 1.46
C GLN A 205 13.50 16.57 2.32
N LEU A 206 13.67 15.25 2.38
CA LEU A 206 12.85 14.38 3.22
C LEU A 206 13.04 14.70 4.70
N MET A 207 14.28 14.90 5.14
CA MET A 207 14.60 15.27 6.52
C MET A 207 14.06 16.65 6.89
N HIS A 208 14.12 17.61 5.96
CA HIS A 208 13.52 18.94 6.17
C HIS A 208 12.00 18.84 6.38
N ARG A 209 11.31 18.07 5.53
CA ARG A 209 9.85 17.84 5.68
C ARG A 209 9.55 17.11 6.99
N PHE A 210 10.32 16.10 7.35
CA PHE A 210 10.17 15.38 8.60
C PHE A 210 10.25 16.31 9.82
N LYS A 211 11.26 17.18 9.88
CA LYS A 211 11.39 18.19 10.95
C LYS A 211 10.19 19.12 11.04
N ILE A 212 9.67 19.59 9.89
CA ILE A 212 8.45 20.43 9.85
C ILE A 212 7.24 19.65 10.38
N GLN A 213 7.06 18.40 9.98
CA GLN A 213 5.96 17.56 10.45
C GLN A 213 6.08 17.30 11.96
N CYS A 214 7.26 16.94 12.44
CA CYS A 214 7.54 16.70 13.86
C CYS A 214 7.24 17.93 14.73
N SER A 215 7.46 19.14 14.25
CA SER A 215 7.20 20.39 14.99
C SER A 215 5.71 20.69 15.20
N LYS A 216 4.80 19.97 14.54
CA LYS A 216 3.36 20.15 14.69
C LYS A 216 2.88 19.55 16.02
N ARG A 217 1.76 20.06 16.52
CA ARG A 217 1.18 19.58 17.78
C ARG A 217 0.03 18.62 17.54
N VAL A 218 -0.17 17.71 18.47
CA VAL A 218 -1.27 16.72 18.49
C VAL A 218 -2.62 17.39 18.23
N ARG A 219 -2.90 18.52 18.87
CA ARG A 219 -4.15 19.27 18.69
C ARG A 219 -4.46 19.70 17.24
N ASN A 220 -3.45 19.74 16.37
CA ASN A 220 -3.64 20.06 14.95
C ASN A 220 -4.18 18.86 14.15
N TYR A 221 -4.15 17.65 14.74
CA TYR A 221 -4.55 16.40 14.09
C TYR A 221 -5.47 15.56 14.98
N PRO A 222 -6.64 16.10 15.39
CA PRO A 222 -7.50 15.46 16.39
C PRO A 222 -8.01 14.09 15.96
N PHE A 223 -8.20 13.85 14.67
CA PHE A 223 -8.61 12.54 14.15
C PHE A 223 -7.46 11.52 14.21
N LEU A 224 -6.33 11.82 13.58
CA LEU A 224 -5.21 10.89 13.49
C LEU A 224 -4.59 10.54 14.83
N MET A 225 -4.55 11.51 15.76
CA MET A 225 -3.92 11.34 17.07
C MET A 225 -4.94 11.02 18.17
N GLY A 226 -6.17 11.52 18.05
CA GLY A 226 -7.19 11.35 19.09
C GLY A 226 -8.02 10.07 18.94
N GLN A 227 -7.95 9.36 17.83
CA GLN A 227 -8.71 8.13 17.59
C GLN A 227 -7.83 6.85 17.64
N GLY A 228 -6.60 6.96 18.12
CA GLY A 228 -5.68 5.81 18.22
C GLY A 228 -5.30 5.21 16.85
N ILE A 229 -5.38 6.00 15.75
CA ILE A 229 -5.09 5.51 14.39
C ILE A 229 -3.60 5.36 14.20
N TRP A 230 -2.80 6.29 14.71
CA TRP A 230 -1.36 6.23 14.61
C TRP A 230 -0.74 5.53 15.82
N LEU A 231 0.24 4.66 15.58
CA LEU A 231 0.92 3.90 16.63
C LEU A 231 1.50 4.86 17.70
N ASP A 232 1.23 4.57 18.97
CA ASP A 232 1.63 5.35 20.15
C ASP A 232 0.96 6.74 20.30
N SER A 233 -0.01 7.09 19.46
CA SER A 233 -0.70 8.38 19.56
C SER A 233 -1.44 8.55 20.89
N GLU A 234 -1.87 7.45 21.52
CA GLU A 234 -2.53 7.44 22.82
C GLU A 234 -1.61 7.86 23.99
N LYS A 235 -0.29 7.87 23.75
CA LYS A 235 0.70 8.30 24.76
C LYS A 235 0.92 9.82 24.77
N LEU A 236 0.37 10.53 23.79
CA LEU A 236 0.59 11.96 23.61
C LEU A 236 -0.58 12.79 24.16
N THR A 237 -0.25 13.95 24.70
CA THR A 237 -1.21 14.99 25.08
C THR A 237 -1.43 16.00 23.94
N ALA A 238 -2.47 16.82 24.01
CA ALA A 238 -2.81 17.79 22.95
C ALA A 238 -1.68 18.80 22.66
N ASP A 239 -0.82 19.07 23.63
CA ASP A 239 0.27 20.03 23.54
C ASP A 239 1.62 19.44 23.10
N ASP A 240 1.73 18.13 23.08
CA ASP A 240 2.94 17.44 22.64
C ASP A 240 3.15 17.61 21.13
N THR A 241 4.42 17.47 20.73
CA THR A 241 4.79 17.41 19.31
C THR A 241 4.57 16.01 18.75
N LEU A 242 4.53 15.89 17.43
CA LEU A 242 4.29 14.60 16.77
C LEU A 242 5.56 13.75 16.61
N GLU A 243 6.72 14.21 17.08
CA GLU A 243 8.01 13.61 16.77
C GLU A 243 8.07 12.11 17.08
N GLU A 244 7.70 11.70 18.29
CA GLU A 244 7.79 10.30 18.72
C GLU A 244 6.94 9.36 17.87
N VAL A 245 5.74 9.79 17.53
CA VAL A 245 4.81 9.01 16.70
C VAL A 245 5.28 8.93 15.24
N LEU A 246 5.79 10.03 14.70
CA LEU A 246 6.23 10.09 13.31
C LEU A 246 7.51 9.28 13.04
N LYS A 247 8.33 9.00 14.05
CA LYS A 247 9.51 8.11 13.91
C LYS A 247 9.15 6.69 13.43
N HIS A 248 7.92 6.24 13.67
CA HIS A 248 7.44 4.96 13.14
C HIS A 248 7.09 4.98 11.64
N GLY A 249 6.97 6.16 11.06
CA GLY A 249 6.65 6.32 9.64
C GLY A 249 7.86 6.15 8.72
N THR A 250 7.61 6.08 7.41
CA THR A 250 8.65 5.91 6.40
C THR A 250 8.92 7.19 5.61
N LEU A 251 10.16 7.36 5.22
CA LEU A 251 10.65 8.38 4.30
C LEU A 251 11.19 7.67 3.06
N SER A 252 10.67 7.96 1.88
CA SER A 252 10.98 7.17 0.69
C SER A 252 11.63 8.01 -0.40
N VAL A 253 12.74 7.55 -0.96
CA VAL A 253 13.22 8.01 -2.26
C VAL A 253 12.62 7.12 -3.33
N GLY A 254 11.90 7.73 -4.26
CA GLY A 254 11.32 7.05 -5.39
C GLY A 254 12.15 7.22 -6.66
N PHE A 255 11.92 6.38 -7.64
CA PHE A 255 12.47 6.54 -8.99
C PHE A 255 11.44 6.11 -10.02
N ILE A 256 11.59 6.64 -11.24
CA ILE A 256 10.85 6.19 -12.44
C ILE A 256 11.79 6.15 -13.63
N GLY A 257 11.39 5.39 -14.65
CA GLY A 257 12.02 5.40 -15.97
C GLY A 257 13.36 4.66 -16.05
N LEU A 258 13.55 3.58 -15.26
CA LEU A 258 14.79 2.80 -15.33
C LEU A 258 15.04 2.23 -16.71
N ALA A 259 14.02 1.69 -17.39
CA ALA A 259 14.13 1.13 -18.72
C ALA A 259 14.59 2.18 -19.76
N GLU A 260 13.98 3.35 -19.72
CA GLU A 260 14.30 4.47 -20.58
C GLU A 260 15.70 5.02 -20.28
N CYS A 261 16.08 5.11 -19.02
CA CYS A 261 17.43 5.50 -18.60
C CYS A 261 18.50 4.56 -19.17
N LEU A 262 18.31 3.24 -19.03
CA LEU A 262 19.20 2.23 -19.58
C LEU A 262 19.29 2.34 -21.10
N LYS A 263 18.17 2.57 -21.77
CA LYS A 263 18.13 2.75 -23.21
C LYS A 263 18.93 3.96 -23.69
N VAL A 264 18.91 5.05 -22.93
CA VAL A 264 19.73 6.24 -23.19
C VAL A 264 21.21 5.95 -22.94
N LEU A 265 21.56 5.25 -21.87
CA LEU A 265 22.96 4.98 -21.49
C LEU A 265 23.62 3.93 -22.38
N THR A 266 22.92 2.83 -22.71
CA THR A 266 23.49 1.65 -23.37
C THR A 266 22.93 1.39 -24.78
N GLY A 267 21.80 1.99 -25.11
CA GLY A 267 21.04 1.72 -26.34
C GLY A 267 19.98 0.61 -26.19
N LYS A 268 19.95 -0.12 -25.07
CA LYS A 268 19.02 -1.22 -24.76
C LYS A 268 18.49 -1.09 -23.35
N HIS A 269 17.29 -1.62 -23.07
CA HIS A 269 16.77 -1.73 -21.72
C HIS A 269 17.01 -3.13 -21.11
N HIS A 270 16.73 -3.30 -19.84
CA HIS A 270 16.99 -4.51 -19.04
C HIS A 270 16.31 -5.80 -19.58
N GLY A 271 15.29 -5.69 -20.42
CA GLY A 271 14.67 -6.83 -21.09
C GLY A 271 15.27 -7.16 -22.46
N GLU A 272 16.20 -6.36 -22.97
CA GLU A 272 16.80 -6.51 -24.31
C GLU A 272 18.25 -6.99 -24.29
N SER A 273 18.97 -6.84 -23.17
CA SER A 273 20.35 -7.34 -23.02
C SER A 273 20.71 -7.58 -21.57
N GLU A 274 21.62 -8.55 -21.35
CA GLU A 274 22.15 -8.88 -20.04
C GLU A 274 22.95 -7.71 -19.44
N GLU A 275 23.79 -7.06 -20.25
CA GLU A 275 24.58 -5.88 -19.85
C GLU A 275 23.67 -4.74 -19.32
N ALA A 276 22.57 -4.45 -20.01
CA ALA A 276 21.62 -3.45 -19.55
C ALA A 276 20.89 -3.90 -18.28
N ARG A 277 20.62 -5.20 -18.12
CA ARG A 277 20.04 -5.76 -16.91
C ARG A 277 20.98 -5.61 -15.71
N GLU A 278 22.26 -5.95 -15.88
CA GLU A 278 23.28 -5.82 -14.85
C GLU A 278 23.46 -4.36 -14.41
N LEU A 279 23.56 -3.42 -15.35
CA LEU A 279 23.60 -1.99 -15.03
C LEU A 279 22.34 -1.53 -14.31
N GLY A 280 21.17 -2.02 -14.71
CA GLY A 280 19.92 -1.73 -14.00
C GLY A 280 19.91 -2.22 -12.55
N LEU A 281 20.42 -3.42 -12.30
CA LEU A 281 20.59 -3.96 -10.95
C LEU A 281 21.62 -3.16 -10.14
N GLU A 282 22.72 -2.72 -10.74
CA GLU A 282 23.72 -1.87 -10.10
C GLU A 282 23.12 -0.53 -9.65
N ILE A 283 22.35 0.14 -10.53
CA ILE A 283 21.67 1.40 -10.22
C ILE A 283 20.74 1.22 -9.01
N ILE A 284 19.88 0.21 -9.04
CA ILE A 284 18.92 -0.04 -7.96
C ILE A 284 19.63 -0.45 -6.67
N SER A 285 20.68 -1.27 -6.75
CA SER A 285 21.45 -1.70 -5.59
C SER A 285 22.15 -0.52 -4.91
N ARG A 286 22.74 0.40 -5.68
CA ARG A 286 23.37 1.62 -5.16
C ARG A 286 22.35 2.53 -4.46
N MET A 287 21.19 2.76 -5.09
CA MET A 287 20.11 3.53 -4.49
C MET A 287 19.61 2.88 -3.19
N ARG A 288 19.43 1.56 -3.19
CA ARG A 288 19.00 0.81 -2.00
C ARG A 288 20.02 0.89 -0.88
N ALA A 289 21.30 0.66 -1.17
CA ALA A 289 22.38 0.74 -0.20
C ALA A 289 22.44 2.11 0.47
N ARG A 290 22.24 3.20 -0.30
CA ARG A 290 22.19 4.55 0.25
C ARG A 290 21.04 4.77 1.22
N MET A 291 19.87 4.16 0.95
CA MET A 291 18.72 4.22 1.90
C MET A 291 19.00 3.42 3.16
N ASP A 292 19.63 2.26 3.05
CA ASP A 292 20.00 1.42 4.19
C ASP A 292 21.06 2.10 5.08
N GLU A 293 22.02 2.81 4.48
CA GLU A 293 22.99 3.66 5.19
C GLU A 293 22.30 4.79 5.95
N GLU A 294 21.37 5.48 5.30
CA GLU A 294 20.65 6.58 5.92
C GLU A 294 19.75 6.11 7.07
N THR A 295 19.14 4.94 6.93
CA THR A 295 18.42 4.27 8.02
C THR A 295 19.32 4.01 9.22
N LYS A 296 20.52 3.47 8.99
CA LYS A 296 21.51 3.22 10.07
C LYS A 296 21.98 4.51 10.71
N ARG A 297 22.22 5.55 9.93
CA ARG A 297 22.71 6.85 10.41
C ARG A 297 21.70 7.59 11.27
N THR A 298 20.41 7.52 10.90
CA THR A 298 19.35 8.32 11.53
C THR A 298 18.49 7.55 12.53
N GLY A 299 18.46 6.22 12.43
CA GLY A 299 17.49 5.39 13.14
C GLY A 299 16.05 5.53 12.63
N LEU A 300 15.84 6.22 11.50
CA LEU A 300 14.52 6.38 10.88
C LEU A 300 14.32 5.37 9.74
N ASN A 301 13.08 5.17 9.34
CA ASN A 301 12.74 4.22 8.28
C ASN A 301 12.90 4.88 6.90
N PHE A 302 14.06 4.76 6.28
CA PHE A 302 14.25 5.12 4.88
C PHE A 302 13.99 3.93 3.97
N SER A 303 13.39 4.18 2.81
CA SER A 303 13.09 3.13 1.83
C SER A 303 13.27 3.60 0.39
N LEU A 304 13.54 2.66 -0.50
CA LEU A 304 13.53 2.88 -1.95
C LEU A 304 12.18 2.44 -2.51
N LEU A 305 11.60 3.24 -3.41
CA LEU A 305 10.29 3.01 -4.01
C LEU A 305 10.34 3.12 -5.54
N ALA A 306 9.87 2.10 -6.25
CA ALA A 306 9.50 2.26 -7.65
C ALA A 306 8.18 3.03 -7.69
N THR A 307 8.23 4.33 -7.96
CA THR A 307 7.08 5.23 -7.81
C THR A 307 5.97 4.90 -8.80
N PRO A 308 4.73 4.67 -8.35
CA PRO A 308 3.56 4.66 -9.24
C PRO A 308 3.30 6.11 -9.70
N ALA A 309 3.65 6.41 -10.93
CA ALA A 309 3.84 7.79 -11.37
C ALA A 309 3.02 8.14 -12.62
N GLU A 310 1.73 7.80 -12.63
CA GLU A 310 0.84 7.96 -13.78
C GLU A 310 0.86 9.40 -14.34
N GLY A 311 0.61 10.40 -13.52
CA GLY A 311 0.65 11.80 -13.93
C GLY A 311 2.06 12.39 -13.97
N LEU A 312 2.96 11.92 -13.09
CA LEU A 312 4.32 12.42 -12.99
C LEU A 312 5.18 12.00 -14.20
N SER A 313 4.98 10.80 -14.73
CA SER A 313 5.68 10.33 -15.94
C SER A 313 5.43 11.27 -17.12
N GLY A 314 4.18 11.61 -17.39
CA GLY A 314 3.82 12.56 -18.46
C GLY A 314 4.37 13.96 -18.23
N ARG A 315 4.50 14.41 -16.96
CA ARG A 315 5.13 15.68 -16.62
C ARG A 315 6.64 15.65 -16.90
N PHE A 316 7.31 14.57 -16.55
CA PHE A 316 8.75 14.44 -16.79
C PHE A 316 9.07 14.40 -18.27
N VAL A 317 8.30 13.66 -19.09
CA VAL A 317 8.45 13.68 -20.56
C VAL A 317 8.32 15.08 -21.15
N LYS A 318 7.43 15.93 -20.60
CA LYS A 318 7.30 17.33 -21.05
C LYS A 318 8.48 18.22 -20.63
N MET A 319 9.24 17.83 -19.63
CA MET A 319 10.38 18.60 -19.11
C MET A 319 11.70 18.19 -19.79
N ASP A 320 11.79 17.00 -20.30
CA ASP A 320 12.94 16.42 -21.01
C ASP A 320 12.86 16.63 -22.51
#